data_876f16704c07539510cc7b89f5300426
#
_entry.id   876f16704c07539510cc7b89f5300426
#
_cell.length_a   1.000
_cell.length_b   1.000
_cell.length_c   1.000
_cell.angle_alpha   90.00
_cell.angle_beta   90.00
_cell.angle_gamma   90.00
#
_symmetry.space_group_name_H-M   'P 1'
#
loop_
_entity.id
_entity.type
_entity.pdbx_description
1 polymer ?
#
loop_
_entity_poly.entity_id
_entity_poly.type
_entity_poly.pdbx_seq_one_letter_code
_entity_poly.pdbx_strand_id
1 'polypeptide(L)'
;MEWTREQEIIALYLYCIIPFNKVNNSNRQIALMAELIGRPNANPLKAKIGNFGCLDSNLVASGLGHSSHLDKIVWNEYNGRWQDLEIDALRLIEQYQRVRQNVNPEIPFIPVGRDRENVIKQRTNQYLFRNMVLSAYNNSCCITGLACQELIEACHIVNWCDDKQNRLNPCNGLAMNTLFHKAYDKYYLGIKPDLTVVISDRLYDGLSKVSKDKTYKLFNPYNGVHIILPRKFKPSITLIEKKFNQFNQFN
;
A
#
# COMPACT_ATOMS: atom_id res chain seq x y z
N MET A 1 19.10 18.49 16.20
CA MET A 1 19.80 17.27 15.70
C MET A 1 19.41 17.10 14.25
N GLU A 2 20.37 17.16 13.35
CA GLU A 2 20.16 17.02 11.90
C GLU A 2 19.68 15.62 11.53
N TRP A 3 19.06 15.50 10.37
CA TRP A 3 18.62 14.21 9.83
C TRP A 3 19.75 13.60 9.00
N THR A 4 20.04 12.32 9.22
CA THR A 4 20.96 11.57 8.37
C THR A 4 20.18 10.91 7.22
N ARG A 5 20.90 10.57 6.15
CA ARG A 5 20.29 9.89 4.99
C ARG A 5 19.66 8.55 5.39
N GLU A 6 20.27 7.81 6.31
CA GLU A 6 19.76 6.53 6.82
C GLU A 6 18.42 6.72 7.54
N GLN A 7 18.31 7.76 8.36
CA GLN A 7 17.07 8.07 9.05
C GLN A 7 15.96 8.52 8.09
N GLU A 8 16.31 9.22 7.00
CA GLU A 8 15.38 9.61 5.94
C GLU A 8 14.84 8.39 5.18
N ILE A 9 15.68 7.41 4.85
CA ILE A 9 15.28 6.15 4.21
C ILE A 9 14.26 5.40 5.09
N ILE A 10 14.53 5.31 6.39
CA ILE A 10 13.60 4.70 7.35
C ILE A 10 12.28 5.49 7.42
N ALA A 11 12.33 6.82 7.42
CA ALA A 11 11.14 7.65 7.44
C ALA A 11 10.30 7.51 6.16
N LEU A 12 10.94 7.43 4.99
CA LEU A 12 10.27 7.16 3.71
C LEU A 12 9.63 5.76 3.69
N TYR A 13 10.32 4.76 4.19
CA TYR A 13 9.75 3.42 4.33
C TYR A 13 8.50 3.42 5.21
N LEU A 14 8.53 4.11 6.35
CA LEU A 14 7.35 4.27 7.21
C LEU A 14 6.22 5.04 6.52
N TYR A 15 6.54 6.08 5.72
CA TYR A 15 5.54 6.76 4.89
C TYR A 15 4.81 5.77 3.98
N CYS A 16 5.53 4.84 3.38
CA CYS A 16 4.93 3.86 2.48
C CYS A 16 3.97 2.90 3.20
N ILE A 17 4.33 2.40 4.37
CA ILE A 17 3.61 1.28 5.03
C ILE A 17 2.60 1.72 6.10
N ILE A 18 2.67 2.95 6.61
CA ILE A 18 1.74 3.44 7.64
C ILE A 18 0.57 4.16 6.97
N PRO A 19 -0.70 3.80 7.27
CA PRO A 19 -1.86 4.55 6.83
C PRO A 19 -1.77 6.02 7.25
N PHE A 20 -2.07 6.95 6.33
CA PHE A 20 -1.85 8.38 6.57
C PHE A 20 -2.65 8.91 7.78
N ASN A 21 -3.86 8.40 8.02
CA ASN A 21 -4.67 8.74 9.19
C ASN A 21 -4.10 8.20 10.52
N LYS A 22 -3.16 7.26 10.47
CA LYS A 22 -2.45 6.71 11.64
C LYS A 22 -1.08 7.36 11.87
N VAL A 23 -0.69 8.37 11.07
CA VAL A 23 0.54 9.14 11.27
C VAL A 23 0.31 10.19 12.34
N ASN A 24 0.38 9.78 13.59
CA ASN A 24 0.18 10.62 14.76
C ASN A 24 1.11 10.19 15.92
N ASN A 25 1.14 10.96 16.99
CA ASN A 25 2.05 10.74 18.12
C ASN A 25 1.73 9.48 18.95
N SER A 26 0.50 9.00 18.89
CA SER A 26 0.06 7.78 19.59
C SER A 26 0.35 6.50 18.80
N ASN A 27 0.87 6.61 17.57
CA ASN A 27 1.24 5.45 16.79
C ASN A 27 2.47 4.79 17.39
N ARG A 28 2.27 3.59 17.96
CA ARG A 28 3.33 2.83 18.63
C ARG A 28 4.50 2.50 17.70
N GLN A 29 4.26 2.21 16.43
CA GLN A 29 5.32 1.90 15.47
C GLN A 29 6.21 3.11 15.21
N ILE A 30 5.62 4.32 15.07
CA ILE A 30 6.39 5.57 14.92
C ILE A 30 7.18 5.86 16.19
N ALA A 31 6.58 5.67 17.37
CA ALA A 31 7.25 5.92 18.65
C ALA A 31 8.47 4.99 18.84
N LEU A 32 8.30 3.69 18.62
CA LEU A 32 9.38 2.70 18.73
C LEU A 32 10.50 2.97 17.69
N MET A 33 10.13 3.32 16.47
CA MET A 33 11.12 3.60 15.43
C MET A 33 11.86 4.92 15.71
N ALA A 34 11.18 5.96 16.20
CA ALA A 34 11.82 7.21 16.60
C ALA A 34 12.85 6.95 17.71
N GLU A 35 12.48 6.18 18.70
CA GLU A 35 13.40 5.76 19.75
C GLU A 35 14.58 4.97 19.19
N LEU A 36 14.34 4.01 18.30
CA LEU A 36 15.37 3.18 17.68
C LEU A 36 16.44 4.02 16.96
N ILE A 37 16.02 5.02 16.19
CA ILE A 37 16.93 5.90 15.42
C ILE A 37 17.47 7.08 16.25
N GLY A 38 17.31 7.05 17.58
CA GLY A 38 17.87 8.04 18.50
C GLY A 38 17.13 9.38 18.56
N ARG A 39 15.84 9.43 18.18
CA ARG A 39 15.02 10.62 18.34
C ARG A 39 14.37 10.66 19.73
N PRO A 40 14.22 11.87 20.33
CA PRO A 40 13.74 11.99 21.71
C PRO A 40 12.28 11.56 21.90
N ASN A 41 11.46 11.60 20.85
CA ASN A 41 10.06 11.20 20.83
C ASN A 41 9.56 11.01 19.39
N ALA A 42 8.28 10.69 19.22
CA ALA A 42 7.66 10.43 17.91
C ALA A 42 7.50 11.68 17.03
N ASN A 43 7.49 12.91 17.58
CA ASN A 43 7.18 14.13 16.84
C ASN A 43 8.09 14.40 15.64
N PRO A 44 9.44 14.33 15.77
CA PRO A 44 10.31 14.57 14.63
C PRO A 44 10.09 13.58 13.50
N LEU A 45 9.93 12.28 13.84
CA LEU A 45 9.73 11.24 12.83
C LEU A 45 8.35 11.34 12.17
N LYS A 46 7.30 11.64 12.95
CA LYS A 46 5.97 11.95 12.42
C LYS A 46 6.00 13.12 11.43
N ALA A 47 6.67 14.21 11.79
CA ALA A 47 6.81 15.37 10.91
C ALA A 47 7.56 15.00 9.61
N LYS A 48 8.61 14.21 9.73
CA LYS A 48 9.40 13.73 8.58
C LYS A 48 8.57 12.84 7.65
N ILE A 49 7.79 11.91 8.18
CA ILE A 49 6.83 11.11 7.41
C ILE A 49 5.83 12.02 6.68
N GLY A 50 5.34 13.07 7.35
CA GLY A 50 4.45 14.08 6.75
C GLY A 50 5.10 14.86 5.60
N ASN A 51 6.41 15.14 5.69
CA ASN A 51 7.15 15.85 4.64
C ASN A 51 7.21 15.05 3.33
N PHE A 52 7.33 13.73 3.39
CA PHE A 52 7.27 12.89 2.19
C PHE A 52 5.89 12.96 1.50
N GLY A 53 4.83 13.19 2.26
CA GLY A 53 3.51 13.47 1.69
C GLY A 53 3.45 14.68 0.77
N CYS A 54 4.32 15.70 0.99
CA CYS A 54 4.40 16.88 0.11
C CYS A 54 5.08 16.56 -1.24
N LEU A 55 5.85 15.48 -1.31
CA LEU A 55 6.56 15.05 -2.51
C LEU A 55 5.73 14.06 -3.35
N ASP A 56 4.70 13.45 -2.75
CA ASP A 56 3.77 12.57 -3.45
C ASP A 56 2.73 13.41 -4.21
N SER A 57 2.91 13.55 -5.54
CA SER A 57 1.99 14.26 -6.42
C SER A 57 0.56 13.70 -6.41
N ASN A 58 0.38 12.49 -5.90
CA ASN A 58 -0.94 11.86 -5.77
C ASN A 58 -1.64 12.23 -4.46
N LEU A 59 -0.91 12.78 -3.49
CA LEU A 59 -1.50 13.15 -2.21
C LEU A 59 -2.28 14.48 -2.37
N VAL A 60 -3.61 14.39 -2.35
CA VAL A 60 -4.47 15.57 -2.19
C VAL A 60 -4.54 15.88 -0.71
N ALA A 61 -3.53 16.50 -0.16
CA ALA A 61 -3.60 17.00 1.20
C ALA A 61 -2.57 18.08 1.43
N SER A 62 -2.99 19.09 2.13
CA SER A 62 -2.19 20.00 2.92
C SER A 62 -1.33 19.20 3.92
N GLY A 63 -0.26 18.55 3.45
CA GLY A 63 0.83 18.14 4.30
C GLY A 63 1.53 19.38 4.86
N LEU A 64 2.35 19.21 5.87
CA LEU A 64 3.28 20.22 6.32
C LEU A 64 4.05 20.72 5.09
N GLY A 65 3.84 21.96 4.67
CA GLY A 65 4.26 22.49 3.36
C GLY A 65 5.76 22.61 3.09
N HIS A 66 6.60 21.85 3.78
CA HIS A 66 8.05 21.93 3.69
C HIS A 66 8.71 20.56 3.63
N SER A 67 9.27 20.25 2.46
CA SER A 67 10.23 19.15 2.32
C SER A 67 11.66 19.71 2.31
N SER A 68 12.57 19.11 3.04
CA SER A 68 13.99 19.46 3.03
C SER A 68 14.67 19.05 1.72
N HIS A 69 15.87 19.53 1.48
CA HIS A 69 16.67 19.10 0.33
C HIS A 69 16.95 17.58 0.39
N LEU A 70 17.25 17.05 1.58
CA LEU A 70 17.52 15.64 1.79
C LEU A 70 16.26 14.77 1.56
N ASP A 71 15.07 15.24 1.97
CA ASP A 71 13.79 14.56 1.67
C ASP A 71 13.62 14.35 0.16
N LYS A 72 13.91 15.40 -0.64
CA LYS A 72 13.80 15.35 -2.10
C LYS A 72 14.80 14.39 -2.73
N ILE A 73 16.05 14.37 -2.24
CA ILE A 73 17.07 13.44 -2.72
C ILE A 73 16.60 12.01 -2.49
N VAL A 74 16.21 11.67 -1.26
CA VAL A 74 15.81 10.30 -0.90
C VAL A 74 14.52 9.92 -1.63
N TRP A 75 13.54 10.83 -1.74
CA TRP A 75 12.34 10.59 -2.52
C TRP A 75 12.65 10.25 -3.99
N ASN A 76 13.46 11.09 -4.64
CA ASN A 76 13.79 10.90 -6.07
C ASN A 76 14.59 9.61 -6.32
N GLU A 77 15.42 9.22 -5.35
CA GLU A 77 16.20 7.98 -5.43
C GLU A 77 15.31 6.73 -5.37
N TYR A 78 14.29 6.72 -4.51
CA TYR A 78 13.49 5.52 -4.24
C TYR A 78 12.10 5.53 -4.88
N ASN A 79 11.62 6.67 -5.38
CA ASN A 79 10.31 6.74 -6.05
C ASN A 79 10.30 5.83 -7.29
N GLY A 80 9.42 4.82 -7.28
CA GLY A 80 9.39 3.75 -8.27
C GLY A 80 10.37 2.59 -8.01
N ARG A 81 11.31 2.72 -7.06
CA ARG A 81 12.27 1.68 -6.66
C ARG A 81 11.96 1.13 -5.28
N TRP A 82 10.72 0.78 -5.06
CA TRP A 82 10.19 0.44 -3.73
C TRP A 82 10.84 -0.80 -3.11
N GLN A 83 11.31 -1.75 -3.93
CA GLN A 83 12.05 -2.92 -3.46
C GLN A 83 13.40 -2.53 -2.85
N ASP A 84 14.12 -1.61 -3.50
CA ASP A 84 15.41 -1.14 -3.00
C ASP A 84 15.21 -0.37 -1.69
N LEU A 85 14.16 0.44 -1.61
CA LEU A 85 13.78 1.13 -0.37
C LEU A 85 13.57 0.15 0.78
N GLU A 86 12.80 -0.93 0.56
CA GLU A 86 12.55 -1.92 1.60
C GLU A 86 13.82 -2.61 2.06
N ILE A 87 14.65 -3.08 1.12
CA ILE A 87 15.90 -3.76 1.42
C ILE A 87 16.81 -2.85 2.24
N ASP A 88 16.99 -1.60 1.81
CA ASP A 88 17.86 -0.65 2.50
C ASP A 88 17.31 -0.25 3.87
N ALA A 89 16.00 0.02 3.96
CA ALA A 89 15.37 0.37 5.22
C ALA A 89 15.45 -0.76 6.25
N LEU A 90 15.16 -2.01 5.86
CA LEU A 90 15.24 -3.15 6.77
C LEU A 90 16.66 -3.42 7.23
N ARG A 91 17.66 -3.30 6.33
CA ARG A 91 19.09 -3.40 6.69
C ARG A 91 19.49 -2.33 7.70
N LEU A 92 19.08 -1.08 7.50
CA LEU A 92 19.37 0.03 8.40
C LEU A 92 18.70 -0.16 9.76
N ILE A 93 17.44 -0.58 9.79
CA ILE A 93 16.72 -0.90 11.04
C ILE A 93 17.48 -1.97 11.82
N GLU A 94 17.92 -3.04 11.15
CA GLU A 94 18.71 -4.08 11.79
C GLU A 94 20.06 -3.55 12.34
N GLN A 95 20.74 -2.67 11.61
CA GLN A 95 21.97 -2.03 12.09
C GLN A 95 21.72 -1.20 13.36
N TYR A 96 20.68 -0.37 13.38
CA TYR A 96 20.30 0.39 14.58
C TYR A 96 19.96 -0.52 15.77
N GLN A 97 19.24 -1.63 15.53
CA GLN A 97 18.92 -2.61 16.57
C GLN A 97 20.17 -3.26 17.16
N ARG A 98 21.13 -3.68 16.32
CA ARG A 98 22.41 -4.28 16.76
C ARG A 98 23.21 -3.30 17.61
N VAL A 99 23.32 -2.04 17.19
CA VAL A 99 24.02 -1.00 17.96
C VAL A 99 23.38 -0.83 19.34
N ARG A 100 22.04 -0.78 19.41
CA ARG A 100 21.32 -0.63 20.68
C ARG A 100 21.44 -1.86 21.59
N GLN A 101 21.36 -3.06 21.05
CA GLN A 101 21.54 -4.30 21.82
C GLN A 101 22.94 -4.38 22.44
N ASN A 102 23.97 -3.91 21.74
CA ASN A 102 25.30 -3.83 22.29
C ASN A 102 25.44 -2.82 23.44
N VAL A 103 24.56 -1.81 23.48
CA VAL A 103 24.55 -0.76 24.53
C VAL A 103 23.59 -1.13 25.67
N ASN A 104 22.46 -1.79 25.35
CA ASN A 104 21.45 -2.21 26.34
C ASN A 104 20.77 -3.52 25.92
N PRO A 105 21.15 -4.68 26.49
CA PRO A 105 20.63 -6.00 26.14
C PRO A 105 19.14 -6.21 26.44
N GLU A 106 18.52 -5.38 27.27
CA GLU A 106 17.11 -5.51 27.68
C GLU A 106 16.11 -4.93 26.67
N ILE A 107 16.60 -4.26 25.60
CA ILE A 107 15.71 -3.71 24.58
C ILE A 107 15.15 -4.85 23.73
N PRO A 108 13.80 -5.00 23.67
CA PRO A 108 13.19 -6.08 22.89
C PRO A 108 13.57 -5.97 21.42
N PHE A 109 13.99 -7.08 20.84
CA PHE A 109 14.21 -7.20 19.39
C PHE A 109 12.88 -7.05 18.66
N ILE A 110 12.76 -6.10 17.76
CA ILE A 110 11.62 -5.99 16.85
C ILE A 110 11.87 -6.99 15.72
N PRO A 111 11.12 -8.10 15.59
CA PRO A 111 11.37 -9.08 14.56
C PRO A 111 11.18 -8.44 13.17
N VAL A 112 12.26 -8.30 12.44
CA VAL A 112 12.23 -8.06 11.01
C VAL A 112 12.17 -9.46 10.39
N GLY A 113 11.04 -9.82 9.79
CA GLY A 113 10.81 -11.18 9.29
C GLY A 113 11.96 -11.67 8.40
N ARG A 114 12.62 -12.76 8.80
CA ARG A 114 13.66 -13.44 8.03
C ARG A 114 13.18 -14.80 7.57
N ASP A 115 13.25 -15.03 6.28
CA ASP A 115 13.27 -16.36 5.65
C ASP A 115 14.32 -16.36 4.52
N ARG A 116 14.91 -17.55 4.25
CA ARG A 116 16.11 -17.77 3.42
C ARG A 116 16.10 -17.10 2.03
N GLU A 117 17.24 -16.58 1.59
CA GLU A 117 17.48 -15.56 0.55
C GLU A 117 16.73 -15.60 -0.80
N ASN A 118 16.26 -16.70 -1.30
CA ASN A 118 15.53 -16.76 -2.59
C ASN A 118 14.00 -16.86 -2.46
N VAL A 119 13.51 -17.50 -1.39
CA VAL A 119 12.09 -17.49 -1.01
C VAL A 119 11.73 -16.15 -0.34
N ILE A 120 12.71 -15.51 0.28
CA ILE A 120 12.64 -14.20 0.95
C ILE A 120 12.27 -13.11 -0.03
N LYS A 121 13.00 -12.95 -1.15
CA LYS A 121 12.76 -11.85 -2.10
C LYS A 121 11.31 -11.84 -2.63
N GLN A 122 10.74 -13.00 -2.90
CA GLN A 122 9.39 -13.06 -3.46
C GLN A 122 8.30 -12.81 -2.39
N ARG A 123 8.47 -13.31 -1.17
CA ARG A 123 7.53 -13.07 -0.05
C ARG A 123 7.66 -11.65 0.50
N THR A 124 8.88 -11.13 0.64
CA THR A 124 9.13 -9.77 1.09
C THR A 124 8.50 -8.76 0.14
N ASN A 125 8.71 -8.93 -1.17
CA ASN A 125 8.13 -8.06 -2.19
C ASN A 125 6.59 -8.03 -2.17
N GLN A 126 5.94 -9.19 -1.97
CA GLN A 126 4.48 -9.24 -1.84
C GLN A 126 3.99 -8.57 -0.55
N TYR A 127 4.76 -8.70 0.53
CA TYR A 127 4.46 -8.06 1.80
C TYR A 127 4.53 -6.53 1.72
N LEU A 128 5.59 -5.99 1.10
CA LEU A 128 5.72 -4.55 0.88
C LEU A 128 4.56 -4.01 0.03
N PHE A 129 4.32 -4.60 -1.15
CA PHE A 129 3.22 -4.20 -2.03
C PHE A 129 1.89 -4.20 -1.27
N ARG A 130 1.60 -5.29 -0.54
CA ARG A 130 0.39 -5.38 0.28
C ARG A 130 0.29 -4.23 1.28
N ASN A 131 1.35 -3.96 2.03
CA ASN A 131 1.33 -2.91 3.04
C ASN A 131 1.19 -1.52 2.42
N MET A 132 1.87 -1.24 1.31
CA MET A 132 1.74 0.03 0.59
C MET A 132 0.32 0.26 0.11
N VAL A 133 -0.29 -0.73 -0.56
CA VAL A 133 -1.67 -0.64 -1.06
C VAL A 133 -2.65 -0.49 0.11
N LEU A 134 -2.61 -1.38 1.10
CA LEU A 134 -3.53 -1.30 2.24
C LEU A 134 -3.39 0.01 3.01
N SER A 135 -2.15 0.50 3.20
CA SER A 135 -1.91 1.77 3.87
C SER A 135 -2.48 2.96 3.08
N ALA A 136 -2.41 2.92 1.76
CA ALA A 136 -2.95 3.96 0.89
C ALA A 136 -4.47 4.10 1.04
N TYR A 137 -5.18 2.99 1.15
CA TYR A 137 -6.63 2.92 1.32
C TYR A 137 -7.10 2.92 2.79
N ASN A 138 -6.21 3.19 3.76
CA ASN A 138 -6.53 3.12 5.19
C ASN A 138 -7.13 1.77 5.64
N ASN A 139 -6.68 0.66 5.04
CA ASN A 139 -7.19 -0.70 5.25
C ASN A 139 -8.69 -0.85 4.94
N SER A 140 -9.20 -0.13 3.94
CA SER A 140 -10.60 -0.18 3.55
C SER A 140 -10.74 -0.62 2.09
N CYS A 141 -11.82 -1.33 1.78
CA CYS A 141 -12.16 -1.72 0.41
C CYS A 141 -12.51 -0.50 -0.45
N CYS A 142 -11.88 -0.38 -1.60
CA CYS A 142 -12.11 0.74 -2.53
C CYS A 142 -13.52 0.75 -3.15
N ILE A 143 -14.25 -0.36 -3.11
CA ILE A 143 -15.61 -0.46 -3.68
C ILE A 143 -16.65 -0.32 -2.59
N THR A 144 -16.54 -1.10 -1.51
CA THR A 144 -17.60 -1.21 -0.50
C THR A 144 -17.36 -0.32 0.73
N GLY A 145 -16.16 0.22 0.91
CA GLY A 145 -15.79 0.94 2.12
C GLY A 145 -15.59 0.05 3.36
N LEU A 146 -15.76 -1.29 3.23
CA LEU A 146 -15.52 -2.21 4.35
C LEU A 146 -14.11 -2.03 4.91
N ALA A 147 -13.98 -1.85 6.22
CA ALA A 147 -12.73 -1.56 6.92
C ALA A 147 -12.34 -2.67 7.92
N CYS A 148 -12.59 -3.92 7.61
CA CYS A 148 -12.13 -5.08 8.37
C CYS A 148 -10.82 -5.57 7.77
N GLN A 149 -9.69 -5.29 8.43
CA GLN A 149 -8.34 -5.49 7.89
C GLN A 149 -8.07 -6.93 7.43
N GLU A 150 -8.62 -7.91 8.16
CA GLU A 150 -8.45 -9.34 7.88
C GLU A 150 -9.17 -9.77 6.59
N LEU A 151 -10.18 -9.02 6.18
CA LEU A 151 -10.98 -9.27 4.97
C LEU A 151 -10.53 -8.42 3.78
N ILE A 152 -9.54 -7.54 3.95
CA ILE A 152 -9.07 -6.67 2.87
C ILE A 152 -7.75 -7.19 2.32
N GLU A 153 -7.69 -7.28 1.00
CA GLU A 153 -6.54 -7.74 0.24
C GLU A 153 -6.01 -6.64 -0.68
N ALA A 154 -4.72 -6.71 -0.98
CA ALA A 154 -4.11 -5.90 -2.02
C ALA A 154 -4.23 -6.64 -3.36
N CYS A 155 -5.11 -6.16 -4.21
CA CYS A 155 -5.36 -6.66 -5.55
C CYS A 155 -4.45 -5.96 -6.54
N HIS A 156 -3.76 -6.70 -7.43
CA HIS A 156 -3.08 -6.10 -8.57
C HIS A 156 -4.09 -5.72 -9.66
N ILE A 157 -3.96 -4.52 -10.20
CA ILE A 157 -4.73 -4.10 -11.39
C ILE A 157 -4.33 -4.96 -12.57
N VAL A 158 -3.05 -4.93 -12.95
CA VAL A 158 -2.47 -5.85 -13.93
C VAL A 158 -1.70 -6.93 -13.18
N ASN A 159 -2.00 -8.19 -13.51
CA ASN A 159 -1.48 -9.33 -12.75
C ASN A 159 0.04 -9.34 -12.66
N TRP A 160 0.55 -9.91 -11.57
CA TRP A 160 1.97 -10.08 -11.29
C TRP A 160 2.79 -10.69 -12.43
N CYS A 161 2.21 -11.67 -13.15
CA CYS A 161 2.89 -12.35 -14.25
C CYS A 161 2.94 -11.50 -15.53
N ASP A 162 1.97 -10.60 -15.73
CA ASP A 162 1.74 -9.90 -16.99
C ASP A 162 2.54 -8.59 -17.11
N ASP A 163 3.00 -8.05 -15.97
CA ASP A 163 3.76 -6.78 -15.94
C ASP A 163 4.85 -6.81 -14.86
N LYS A 164 6.05 -7.21 -15.27
CA LYS A 164 7.21 -7.31 -14.36
C LYS A 164 7.64 -5.96 -13.77
N GLN A 165 7.44 -4.87 -14.52
CA GLN A 165 7.89 -3.53 -14.10
C GLN A 165 6.98 -2.94 -13.01
N ASN A 166 5.68 -3.29 -13.03
CA ASN A 166 4.69 -2.76 -12.09
C ASN A 166 4.34 -3.71 -10.94
N ARG A 167 5.12 -4.76 -10.72
CA ARG A 167 4.85 -5.76 -9.66
C ARG A 167 4.77 -5.16 -8.26
N LEU A 168 5.66 -4.22 -7.96
CA LEU A 168 5.76 -3.56 -6.66
C LEU A 168 5.28 -2.11 -6.69
N ASN A 169 4.81 -1.65 -7.84
CA ASN A 169 4.25 -0.31 -7.97
C ASN A 169 2.90 -0.24 -7.24
N PRO A 170 2.77 0.53 -6.16
CA PRO A 170 1.51 0.63 -5.42
C PRO A 170 0.38 1.25 -6.25
N CYS A 171 0.72 2.02 -7.32
CA CYS A 171 -0.27 2.51 -8.28
C CYS A 171 -0.84 1.41 -9.20
N ASN A 172 -0.26 0.19 -9.16
CA ASN A 172 -0.83 -1.04 -9.74
C ASN A 172 -1.70 -1.81 -8.73
N GLY A 173 -2.13 -1.17 -7.65
CA GLY A 173 -2.82 -1.82 -6.53
C GLY A 173 -4.17 -1.20 -6.18
N LEU A 174 -5.11 -2.06 -5.81
CA LEU A 174 -6.42 -1.70 -5.26
C LEU A 174 -6.64 -2.48 -3.97
N ALA A 175 -7.14 -1.83 -2.93
CA ALA A 175 -7.57 -2.53 -1.72
C ALA A 175 -9.02 -3.00 -1.90
N MET A 176 -9.25 -4.29 -1.87
CA MET A 176 -10.57 -4.88 -2.03
C MET A 176 -10.86 -5.92 -0.94
N ASN A 177 -12.13 -6.10 -0.58
CA ASN A 177 -12.47 -7.28 0.19
C ASN A 177 -12.32 -8.54 -0.68
N THR A 178 -12.10 -9.68 -0.05
CA THR A 178 -11.77 -10.95 -0.71
C THR A 178 -12.78 -11.35 -1.80
N LEU A 179 -14.06 -11.07 -1.59
CA LEU A 179 -15.10 -11.44 -2.56
C LEU A 179 -14.99 -10.59 -3.84
N PHE A 180 -14.86 -9.27 -3.70
CA PHE A 180 -14.74 -8.35 -4.83
C PHE A 180 -13.38 -8.50 -5.53
N HIS A 181 -12.31 -8.77 -4.79
CA HIS A 181 -11.01 -9.12 -5.36
C HIS A 181 -11.12 -10.34 -6.27
N LYS A 182 -11.77 -11.41 -5.78
CA LYS A 182 -11.96 -12.62 -6.58
C LYS A 182 -12.82 -12.39 -7.83
N ALA A 183 -13.88 -11.55 -7.70
CA ALA A 183 -14.72 -11.18 -8.83
C ALA A 183 -13.95 -10.36 -9.89
N TYR A 184 -13.07 -9.45 -9.45
CA TYR A 184 -12.21 -8.65 -10.31
C TYR A 184 -11.19 -9.51 -11.06
N ASP A 185 -10.51 -10.44 -10.37
CA ASP A 185 -9.56 -11.37 -10.97
C ASP A 185 -10.18 -12.27 -12.03
N LYS A 186 -11.47 -12.62 -11.85
CA LYS A 186 -12.22 -13.50 -12.75
C LYS A 186 -13.00 -12.76 -13.83
N TYR A 187 -12.81 -11.43 -13.93
CA TYR A 187 -13.54 -10.58 -14.89
C TYR A 187 -15.06 -10.63 -14.75
N TYR A 188 -15.58 -10.90 -13.54
CA TYR A 188 -16.98 -10.69 -13.19
C TYR A 188 -17.26 -9.26 -12.75
N LEU A 189 -16.21 -8.54 -12.41
CA LEU A 189 -16.20 -7.13 -12.08
C LEU A 189 -15.08 -6.44 -12.87
N GLY A 190 -15.39 -5.30 -13.47
CA GLY A 190 -14.47 -4.40 -14.14
C GLY A 190 -14.47 -3.02 -13.48
N ILE A 191 -13.41 -2.26 -13.72
CA ILE A 191 -13.33 -0.83 -13.37
C ILE A 191 -12.93 -0.10 -14.64
N LYS A 192 -13.78 0.86 -15.06
CA LYS A 192 -13.53 1.70 -16.23
C LYS A 192 -12.40 2.70 -15.99
N PRO A 193 -11.81 3.30 -17.05
CA PRO A 193 -10.82 4.36 -16.91
C PRO A 193 -11.31 5.61 -16.14
N ASP A 194 -12.62 5.86 -16.15
CA ASP A 194 -13.27 6.88 -15.32
C ASP A 194 -13.47 6.46 -13.86
N LEU A 195 -12.96 5.28 -13.47
CA LEU A 195 -13.01 4.69 -12.13
C LEU A 195 -14.40 4.19 -11.71
N THR A 196 -15.30 4.01 -12.66
CA THR A 196 -16.64 3.44 -12.43
C THR A 196 -16.60 1.91 -12.44
N VAL A 197 -17.22 1.29 -11.46
CA VAL A 197 -17.38 -0.17 -11.34
C VAL A 197 -18.40 -0.67 -12.36
N VAL A 198 -18.10 -1.79 -13.02
CA VAL A 198 -19.00 -2.52 -13.91
C VAL A 198 -19.12 -3.95 -13.43
N ILE A 199 -20.35 -4.44 -13.31
CA ILE A 199 -20.62 -5.85 -13.01
C ILE A 199 -21.04 -6.55 -14.30
N SER A 200 -20.36 -7.64 -14.60
CA SER A 200 -20.65 -8.48 -15.77
C SER A 200 -21.89 -9.33 -15.56
N ASP A 201 -22.73 -9.46 -16.59
CA ASP A 201 -23.88 -10.38 -16.57
C ASP A 201 -23.45 -11.84 -16.45
N ARG A 202 -22.23 -12.19 -16.89
CA ARG A 202 -21.65 -13.53 -16.70
C ARG A 202 -21.58 -13.98 -15.24
N LEU A 203 -21.59 -13.03 -14.29
CA LEU A 203 -21.65 -13.35 -12.86
C LEU A 203 -22.91 -14.16 -12.51
N TYR A 204 -23.95 -14.04 -13.30
CA TYR A 204 -25.27 -14.67 -13.07
C TYR A 204 -25.49 -15.92 -13.90
N ASP A 205 -24.58 -16.28 -14.81
CA ASP A 205 -24.71 -17.43 -15.68
C ASP A 205 -24.74 -18.75 -14.91
N GLY A 206 -25.65 -19.64 -15.33
CA GLY A 206 -25.80 -20.97 -14.72
C GLY A 206 -26.42 -20.98 -13.31
N LEU A 207 -26.74 -19.82 -12.73
CA LEU A 207 -27.33 -19.75 -11.39
C LEU A 207 -28.84 -19.99 -11.42
N SER A 208 -29.38 -20.66 -10.39
CA SER A 208 -30.81 -20.74 -10.14
C SER A 208 -31.39 -19.34 -9.87
N LYS A 209 -32.70 -19.16 -10.04
CA LYS A 209 -33.39 -17.88 -9.79
C LYS A 209 -33.07 -17.32 -8.39
N VAL A 210 -33.16 -18.16 -7.37
CA VAL A 210 -32.89 -17.76 -5.97
C VAL A 210 -31.42 -17.33 -5.78
N SER A 211 -30.47 -18.03 -6.41
CA SER A 211 -29.05 -17.67 -6.36
C SER A 211 -28.78 -16.39 -7.12
N LYS A 212 -29.43 -16.19 -8.29
CA LYS A 212 -29.32 -14.92 -9.05
C LYS A 212 -29.79 -13.74 -8.21
N ASP A 213 -30.93 -13.81 -7.55
CA ASP A 213 -31.46 -12.75 -6.72
C ASP A 213 -30.53 -12.38 -5.56
N LYS A 214 -29.95 -13.40 -4.92
CA LYS A 214 -28.99 -13.17 -3.82
C LYS A 214 -27.70 -12.52 -4.33
N THR A 215 -27.15 -13.05 -5.42
CA THR A 215 -25.93 -12.53 -6.04
C THR A 215 -26.13 -11.11 -6.56
N TYR A 216 -27.27 -10.84 -7.19
CA TYR A 216 -27.65 -9.51 -7.68
C TYR A 216 -27.71 -8.49 -6.53
N LYS A 217 -28.39 -8.81 -5.44
CA LYS A 217 -28.46 -7.94 -4.25
C LYS A 217 -27.08 -7.62 -3.66
N LEU A 218 -26.13 -8.53 -3.80
CA LEU A 218 -24.77 -8.36 -3.25
C LEU A 218 -23.89 -7.47 -4.13
N PHE A 219 -23.96 -7.59 -5.44
CA PHE A 219 -23.05 -6.91 -6.37
C PHE A 219 -23.68 -5.67 -7.04
N ASN A 220 -24.96 -5.70 -7.40
CA ASN A 220 -25.61 -4.65 -8.17
C ASN A 220 -25.60 -3.26 -7.49
N PRO A 221 -25.65 -3.12 -6.16
CA PRO A 221 -25.54 -1.81 -5.52
C PRO A 221 -24.24 -1.05 -5.85
N TYR A 222 -23.24 -1.75 -6.32
CA TYR A 222 -21.93 -1.16 -6.69
C TYR A 222 -21.76 -0.98 -8.20
N ASN A 223 -22.69 -1.46 -9.02
CA ASN A 223 -22.65 -1.26 -10.47
C ASN A 223 -22.90 0.22 -10.80
N GLY A 224 -22.01 0.83 -11.56
CA GLY A 224 -22.07 2.26 -11.89
C GLY A 224 -21.53 3.20 -10.80
N VAL A 225 -21.04 2.69 -9.68
CA VAL A 225 -20.48 3.50 -8.59
C VAL A 225 -18.99 3.75 -8.83
N HIS A 226 -18.53 4.96 -8.53
CA HIS A 226 -17.08 5.25 -8.53
C HIS A 226 -16.38 4.61 -7.34
N ILE A 227 -15.18 4.07 -7.58
CA ILE A 227 -14.34 3.56 -6.49
C ILE A 227 -13.90 4.69 -5.55
N ILE A 228 -13.71 4.34 -4.28
CA ILE A 228 -13.11 5.23 -3.28
C ILE A 228 -11.61 5.31 -3.56
N LEU A 229 -11.13 6.52 -3.84
CA LEU A 229 -9.71 6.74 -4.13
C LEU A 229 -8.85 6.77 -2.86
N PRO A 230 -7.62 6.24 -2.91
CA PRO A 230 -6.69 6.34 -1.81
C PRO A 230 -6.14 7.76 -1.67
N ARG A 231 -5.62 8.07 -0.49
CA ARG A 231 -4.98 9.37 -0.24
C ARG A 231 -3.59 9.49 -0.87
N LYS A 232 -2.86 8.38 -1.00
CA LYS A 232 -1.53 8.27 -1.62
C LYS A 232 -1.52 7.11 -2.61
N PHE A 233 -0.59 7.08 -3.54
CA PHE A 233 -0.44 6.02 -4.54
C PHE A 233 -1.74 5.73 -5.30
N LYS A 234 -2.33 6.77 -5.91
CA LYS A 234 -3.55 6.62 -6.71
C LYS A 234 -3.35 5.57 -7.81
N PRO A 235 -4.38 4.74 -8.09
CA PRO A 235 -4.30 3.75 -9.15
C PRO A 235 -3.99 4.40 -10.50
N SER A 236 -3.10 3.79 -11.27
CA SER A 236 -2.73 4.25 -12.60
C SER A 236 -3.88 4.03 -13.57
N ILE A 237 -4.38 5.10 -14.19
CA ILE A 237 -5.45 5.04 -15.18
C ILE A 237 -5.05 4.17 -16.38
N THR A 238 -3.80 4.24 -16.80
CA THR A 238 -3.29 3.39 -17.91
C THR A 238 -3.36 1.89 -17.57
N LEU A 239 -3.05 1.52 -16.30
CA LEU A 239 -3.16 0.12 -15.87
C LEU A 239 -4.63 -0.31 -15.72
N ILE A 240 -5.50 0.57 -15.22
CA ILE A 240 -6.96 0.35 -15.18
C ILE A 240 -7.49 0.10 -16.60
N GLU A 241 -7.13 0.95 -17.58
CA GLU A 241 -7.55 0.80 -18.96
C GLU A 241 -7.07 -0.53 -19.56
N LYS A 242 -5.81 -0.89 -19.34
CA LYS A 242 -5.25 -2.19 -19.77
C LYS A 242 -6.07 -3.36 -19.21
N LYS A 243 -6.41 -3.34 -17.94
CA LYS A 243 -7.23 -4.38 -17.29
C LYS A 243 -8.67 -4.37 -17.80
N PHE A 244 -9.25 -3.18 -17.99
CA PHE A 244 -10.61 -3.04 -18.50
C PHE A 244 -10.75 -3.54 -19.94
N ASN A 245 -9.74 -3.33 -20.80
CA ASN A 245 -9.71 -3.91 -22.13
C ASN A 245 -9.69 -5.45 -22.10
N GLN A 246 -9.00 -6.05 -21.14
CA GLN A 246 -9.08 -7.50 -20.90
C GLN A 246 -10.50 -7.91 -20.43
N PHE A 247 -11.09 -7.16 -19.49
CA PHE A 247 -12.45 -7.40 -19.04
C PHE A 247 -13.44 -7.45 -20.21
N ASN A 248 -13.36 -6.50 -21.16
CA ASN A 248 -14.22 -6.44 -22.35
C ASN A 248 -14.03 -7.64 -23.31
N GLN A 249 -12.87 -8.29 -23.30
CA GLN A 249 -12.63 -9.51 -24.12
C GLN A 249 -13.34 -10.74 -23.52
N PHE A 250 -13.64 -10.73 -22.24
CA PHE A 250 -14.30 -11.83 -21.54
C PHE A 250 -15.82 -11.63 -21.41
N ASN A 251 -16.34 -10.45 -21.73
CA ASN A 251 -17.73 -10.04 -21.57
C ASN A 251 -18.31 -9.49 -22.85
#